data_b6003a468d56b045b3aa73933092d4e4
#
_entry.id   b6003a468d56b045b3aa73933092d4e4
#
_cell.length_a   1.000
_cell.length_b   1.000
_cell.length_c   1.000
_cell.angle_alpha   90.00
_cell.angle_beta   90.00
_cell.angle_gamma   90.00
#
_symmetry.space_group_name_H-M   'P 1'
#
loop_
_entity.id
_entity.type
_entity.pdbx_description
1 polymer ?
#
loop_
_entity_poly.entity_id
_entity_poly.type
_entity_poly.pdbx_seq_one_letter_code
_entity_poly.pdbx_strand_id
1 'polypeptide(L)'
;KLIELYKQGYFPMAKSAYSEEISFYKPQKRFIIPINSFHIPKKLFSDFKKTSFNFKINHQFTKIIDNFSKINKKRKETWINPIIRNTYINLYKHGYAKSIECYDGCKIIGGLYGVHIGKCFFGESMFSLQNNTSKFCLLFLISLLKHNSFTLLDSQFFNRHLLSLCIFSVVHFKINPL
;
A
#
# COMPACT_ATOMS: atom_id res chain seq x y z
N LYS A 1 2.37 -8.11 18.38
CA LYS A 1 3.83 -7.95 18.23
C LYS A 1 4.18 -7.13 16.98
N LEU A 2 3.71 -7.48 15.76
CA LEU A 2 4.04 -6.72 14.53
C LEU A 2 3.47 -5.29 14.55
N ILE A 3 2.25 -5.08 15.05
CA ILE A 3 1.65 -3.74 15.20
C ILE A 3 2.52 -2.81 16.06
N GLU A 4 3.14 -3.32 17.12
CA GLU A 4 4.05 -2.51 17.96
C GLU A 4 5.33 -2.13 17.19
N LEU A 5 5.82 -2.99 16.30
CA LEU A 5 6.93 -2.66 15.41
C LEU A 5 6.55 -1.56 14.41
N TYR A 6 5.34 -1.61 13.83
CA TYR A 6 4.84 -0.51 12.99
C TYR A 6 4.76 0.82 13.73
N LYS A 7 4.27 0.84 14.98
CA LYS A 7 4.24 2.04 15.82
C LYS A 7 5.64 2.64 16.05
N GLN A 8 6.66 1.78 16.08
CA GLN A 8 8.06 2.18 16.21
C GLN A 8 8.72 2.53 14.86
N GLY A 9 7.98 2.44 13.76
CA GLY A 9 8.46 2.74 12.41
C GLY A 9 9.15 1.57 11.70
N TYR A 10 9.04 0.34 12.21
CA TYR A 10 9.55 -0.85 11.53
C TYR A 10 8.47 -1.48 10.65
N PHE A 11 8.89 -2.09 9.55
CA PHE A 11 8.04 -2.94 8.70
C PHE A 11 8.84 -4.16 8.21
N PRO A 12 8.17 -5.32 7.96
CA PRO A 12 8.83 -6.55 7.59
C PRO A 12 9.05 -6.64 6.09
N MET A 13 10.18 -7.20 5.69
CA MET A 13 10.42 -7.65 4.31
C MET A 13 11.18 -8.97 4.33
N ALA A 14 10.81 -9.91 3.46
CA ALA A 14 11.63 -11.06 3.19
C ALA A 14 12.73 -10.70 2.17
N LYS A 15 13.85 -11.35 2.25
CA LYS A 15 14.98 -11.17 1.34
C LYS A 15 14.64 -11.60 -0.11
N SER A 16 13.78 -12.59 -0.26
CA SER A 16 13.22 -13.07 -1.53
C SER A 16 11.92 -13.83 -1.30
N ALA A 17 11.24 -14.21 -2.39
CA ALA A 17 10.04 -15.07 -2.34
C ALA A 17 10.28 -16.43 -1.66
N TYR A 18 11.51 -16.92 -1.69
CA TYR A 18 11.89 -18.26 -1.21
C TYR A 18 12.67 -18.24 0.11
N SER A 19 13.04 -17.05 0.59
CA SER A 19 13.77 -16.92 1.86
C SER A 19 12.80 -17.08 3.03
N GLU A 20 13.18 -17.87 4.03
CA GLU A 20 12.47 -17.92 5.32
C GLU A 20 12.87 -16.77 6.26
N GLU A 21 13.96 -16.08 5.91
CA GLU A 21 14.46 -14.95 6.69
C GLU A 21 13.62 -13.69 6.45
N ILE A 22 13.13 -13.09 7.54
CA ILE A 22 12.40 -11.82 7.54
C ILE A 22 13.23 -10.78 8.28
N SER A 23 13.54 -9.70 7.58
CA SER A 23 14.21 -8.54 8.16
C SER A 23 13.19 -7.44 8.47
N PHE A 24 13.45 -6.67 9.52
CA PHE A 24 12.65 -5.50 9.89
C PHE A 24 13.44 -4.24 9.57
N TYR A 25 12.85 -3.40 8.72
CA TYR A 25 13.47 -2.18 8.24
C TYR A 25 12.86 -0.97 8.92
N LYS A 26 13.72 -0.02 9.31
CA LYS A 26 13.34 1.30 9.84
C LYS A 26 14.08 2.37 9.05
N PRO A 27 13.49 2.93 7.98
CA PRO A 27 14.13 3.99 7.20
C PRO A 27 14.34 5.24 8.04
N GLN A 28 15.51 5.88 7.89
CA GLN A 28 15.77 7.18 8.50
C GLN A 28 14.94 8.30 7.84
N LYS A 29 14.68 8.17 6.54
CA LYS A 29 13.82 9.07 5.76
C LYS A 29 12.58 8.31 5.33
N ARG A 30 11.40 8.76 5.76
CA ARG A 30 10.13 8.17 5.34
C ARG A 30 9.41 9.11 4.38
N PHE A 31 8.83 8.52 3.37
CA PHE A 31 8.01 9.21 2.39
C PHE A 31 6.56 9.09 2.81
N ILE A 32 5.96 10.21 3.17
CA ILE A 32 4.58 10.30 3.61
C ILE A 32 3.76 11.17 2.68
N ILE A 33 2.50 10.85 2.56
CA ILE A 33 1.47 11.63 1.86
C ILE A 33 0.54 12.20 2.92
N PRO A 34 0.61 13.52 3.20
CA PRO A 34 -0.37 14.19 4.06
C PRO A 34 -1.73 14.17 3.37
N ILE A 35 -2.74 13.55 3.99
CA ILE A 35 -4.04 13.31 3.35
C ILE A 35 -4.75 14.63 3.00
N ASN A 36 -4.67 15.63 3.88
CA ASN A 36 -5.35 16.91 3.67
C ASN A 36 -4.70 17.78 2.60
N SER A 37 -3.40 17.58 2.33
CA SER A 37 -2.62 18.35 1.34
C SER A 37 -2.43 17.60 0.02
N PHE A 38 -3.09 16.45 -0.14
CA PHE A 38 -2.94 15.65 -1.34
C PHE A 38 -3.56 16.33 -2.57
N HIS A 39 -2.73 16.56 -3.58
CA HIS A 39 -3.15 17.11 -4.86
C HIS A 39 -3.23 16.03 -5.93
N ILE A 40 -4.42 15.85 -6.51
CA ILE A 40 -4.64 14.90 -7.59
C ILE A 40 -4.28 15.56 -8.92
N PRO A 41 -3.39 14.97 -9.74
CA PRO A 41 -3.13 15.48 -11.09
C PRO A 41 -4.44 15.52 -11.91
N LYS A 42 -4.74 16.67 -12.52
CA LYS A 42 -6.00 16.91 -13.27
C LYS A 42 -6.29 15.81 -14.30
N LYS A 43 -5.27 15.41 -15.07
CA LYS A 43 -5.39 14.33 -16.07
C LYS A 43 -5.78 13.00 -15.43
N LEU A 44 -5.10 12.59 -14.35
CA LEU A 44 -5.40 11.34 -13.66
C LEU A 44 -6.82 11.32 -13.09
N PHE A 45 -7.27 12.43 -12.53
CA PHE A 45 -8.64 12.57 -12.02
C PHE A 45 -9.68 12.51 -13.12
N SER A 46 -9.41 13.18 -14.27
CA SER A 46 -10.27 13.09 -15.45
C SER A 46 -10.36 11.65 -15.99
N ASP A 47 -9.22 10.95 -16.07
CA ASP A 47 -9.17 9.56 -16.52
C ASP A 47 -9.93 8.65 -15.54
N PHE A 48 -9.75 8.85 -14.23
CA PHE A 48 -10.48 8.12 -13.19
C PHE A 48 -12.00 8.26 -13.32
N LYS A 49 -12.49 9.50 -13.54
CA LYS A 49 -13.94 9.77 -13.71
C LYS A 49 -14.56 9.12 -14.94
N LYS A 50 -13.75 8.85 -15.98
CA LYS A 50 -14.21 8.25 -17.25
C LYS A 50 -14.24 6.75 -17.23
N THR A 51 -13.68 6.11 -16.18
CA THR A 51 -13.66 4.64 -16.10
C THR A 51 -15.02 4.09 -15.70
N SER A 52 -15.35 2.93 -16.23
CA SER A 52 -16.46 2.08 -15.77
C SER A 52 -16.05 1.09 -14.70
N PHE A 53 -14.83 1.23 -14.15
CA PHE A 53 -14.29 0.29 -13.18
C PHE A 53 -14.99 0.40 -11.82
N ASN A 54 -15.15 -0.75 -11.18
CA ASN A 54 -15.69 -0.84 -9.84
C ASN A 54 -14.59 -0.97 -8.80
N PHE A 55 -14.72 -0.24 -7.69
CA PHE A 55 -13.78 -0.31 -6.58
C PHE A 55 -14.44 -0.97 -5.38
N LYS A 56 -13.72 -1.93 -4.78
CA LYS A 56 -14.18 -2.64 -3.58
C LYS A 56 -13.12 -2.58 -2.49
N ILE A 57 -13.57 -2.66 -1.25
CA ILE A 57 -12.72 -2.68 -0.05
C ILE A 57 -12.80 -4.07 0.53
N ASN A 58 -11.66 -4.72 0.75
CA ASN A 58 -11.56 -6.01 1.45
C ASN A 58 -12.41 -7.16 0.85
N HIS A 59 -12.77 -7.08 -0.42
CA HIS A 59 -13.65 -8.07 -1.03
C HIS A 59 -12.93 -9.41 -1.29
N GLN A 60 -11.69 -9.35 -1.75
CA GLN A 60 -10.86 -10.53 -2.01
C GLN A 60 -9.41 -10.31 -1.53
N PHE A 61 -9.23 -9.91 -0.26
CA PHE A 61 -7.93 -9.58 0.32
C PHE A 61 -6.85 -10.63 0.04
N THR A 62 -7.17 -11.92 0.24
CA THR A 62 -6.23 -13.02 -0.01
C THR A 62 -5.76 -13.06 -1.47
N LYS A 63 -6.68 -12.86 -2.44
CA LYS A 63 -6.29 -12.80 -3.86
C LYS A 63 -5.40 -11.59 -4.17
N ILE A 64 -5.62 -10.48 -3.49
CA ILE A 64 -4.75 -9.29 -3.62
C ILE A 64 -3.34 -9.62 -3.16
N ILE A 65 -3.18 -10.20 -1.96
CA ILE A 65 -1.86 -10.64 -1.46
C ILE A 65 -1.22 -11.65 -2.41
N ASP A 66 -1.97 -12.63 -2.92
CA ASP A 66 -1.49 -13.64 -3.86
C ASP A 66 -0.97 -13.04 -5.18
N ASN A 67 -1.57 -11.94 -5.65
CA ASN A 67 -1.08 -11.24 -6.83
C ASN A 67 0.29 -10.57 -6.57
N PHE A 68 0.61 -10.22 -5.34
CA PHE A 68 1.91 -9.67 -4.98
C PHE A 68 2.99 -10.74 -4.78
N SER A 69 2.64 -11.92 -4.32
CA SER A 69 3.57 -13.03 -4.14
C SER A 69 3.96 -13.72 -5.46
N LYS A 70 3.17 -13.51 -6.54
CA LYS A 70 3.44 -14.14 -7.85
C LYS A 70 4.58 -13.45 -8.58
N ILE A 71 5.59 -14.26 -8.95
CA ILE A 71 6.64 -13.87 -9.90
C ILE A 71 6.10 -14.05 -11.32
N ASN A 72 6.35 -13.09 -12.20
CA ASN A 72 5.94 -13.12 -13.60
C ASN A 72 6.92 -12.32 -14.47
N LYS A 73 6.70 -12.28 -15.80
CA LYS A 73 7.58 -11.57 -16.76
C LYS A 73 7.83 -10.10 -16.41
N LYS A 74 6.86 -9.42 -15.75
CA LYS A 74 6.96 -8.01 -15.33
C LYS A 74 7.53 -7.83 -13.92
N ARG A 75 7.38 -8.85 -13.06
CA ARG A 75 7.89 -8.88 -11.69
C ARG A 75 8.76 -10.11 -11.52
N LYS A 76 10.07 -9.92 -11.63
CA LYS A 76 11.06 -10.98 -11.51
C LYS A 76 11.33 -11.40 -10.06
N GLU A 77 11.06 -10.50 -9.12
CA GLU A 77 11.31 -10.70 -7.68
C GLU A 77 10.15 -10.17 -6.85
N THR A 78 9.97 -10.74 -5.67
CA THR A 78 9.04 -10.25 -4.65
C THR A 78 9.62 -10.49 -3.27
N TRP A 79 9.36 -9.57 -2.36
CA TRP A 79 9.69 -9.67 -0.95
C TRP A 79 8.58 -10.36 -0.14
N ILE A 80 7.48 -10.76 -0.80
CA ILE A 80 6.35 -11.45 -0.17
C ILE A 80 6.55 -12.96 -0.29
N ASN A 81 7.13 -13.54 0.74
CA ASN A 81 7.23 -14.98 0.93
C ASN A 81 5.98 -15.54 1.63
N PRO A 82 5.83 -16.87 1.82
CA PRO A 82 4.68 -17.46 2.51
C PRO A 82 4.47 -16.93 3.94
N ILE A 83 5.54 -16.62 4.67
CA ILE A 83 5.46 -16.11 6.06
C ILE A 83 4.88 -14.70 6.06
N ILE A 84 5.40 -13.82 5.20
CA ILE A 84 4.88 -12.44 5.03
C ILE A 84 3.42 -12.48 4.59
N ARG A 85 3.10 -13.29 3.58
CA ARG A 85 1.73 -13.49 3.11
C ARG A 85 0.78 -13.86 4.26
N ASN A 86 1.09 -14.90 5.02
CA ASN A 86 0.26 -15.38 6.13
C ASN A 86 0.15 -14.33 7.25
N THR A 87 1.22 -13.59 7.51
CA THR A 87 1.25 -12.50 8.48
C THR A 87 0.24 -11.40 8.11
N TYR A 88 0.21 -10.94 6.86
CA TYR A 88 -0.76 -9.92 6.44
C TYR A 88 -2.19 -10.45 6.36
N ILE A 89 -2.41 -11.72 5.99
CA ILE A 89 -3.74 -12.35 6.08
C ILE A 89 -4.21 -12.38 7.55
N ASN A 90 -3.31 -12.67 8.48
CA ASN A 90 -3.64 -12.63 9.90
C ASN A 90 -3.96 -11.21 10.38
N LEU A 91 -3.19 -10.20 9.97
CA LEU A 91 -3.51 -8.78 10.25
C LEU A 91 -4.86 -8.38 9.66
N TYR A 92 -5.21 -8.88 8.47
CA TYR A 92 -6.52 -8.66 7.87
C TYR A 92 -7.66 -9.24 8.71
N LYS A 93 -7.52 -10.50 9.17
CA LYS A 93 -8.50 -11.17 10.04
C LYS A 93 -8.73 -10.40 11.36
N HIS A 94 -7.70 -9.73 11.88
CA HIS A 94 -7.77 -8.90 13.09
C HIS A 94 -8.15 -7.44 12.80
N GLY A 95 -8.51 -7.10 11.57
CA GLY A 95 -8.99 -5.77 11.19
C GLY A 95 -7.92 -4.73 10.91
N TYR A 96 -6.63 -5.04 11.04
CA TYR A 96 -5.52 -4.08 10.84
C TYR A 96 -5.13 -3.91 9.37
N ALA A 97 -5.15 -4.96 8.56
CA ALA A 97 -4.84 -4.84 7.14
C ALA A 97 -6.11 -4.62 6.30
N LYS A 98 -5.97 -3.85 5.23
CA LYS A 98 -7.06 -3.51 4.30
C LYS A 98 -6.54 -3.58 2.88
N SER A 99 -7.43 -3.93 1.93
CA SER A 99 -7.19 -3.83 0.50
C SER A 99 -8.16 -2.88 -0.18
N ILE A 100 -7.70 -2.27 -1.26
CA ILE A 100 -8.53 -1.61 -2.27
C ILE A 100 -8.35 -2.37 -3.57
N GLU A 101 -9.42 -2.71 -4.20
CA GLU A 101 -9.49 -3.60 -5.35
C GLU A 101 -10.20 -2.91 -6.50
N CYS A 102 -9.59 -2.92 -7.69
CA CYS A 102 -10.15 -2.37 -8.91
C CYS A 102 -10.61 -3.52 -9.82
N TYR A 103 -11.86 -3.46 -10.26
CA TYR A 103 -12.51 -4.47 -11.08
C TYR A 103 -12.96 -3.92 -12.43
N ASP A 104 -12.78 -4.72 -13.48
CA ASP A 104 -13.43 -4.60 -14.76
C ASP A 104 -14.41 -5.81 -14.89
N GLY A 105 -15.71 -5.55 -14.77
CA GLY A 105 -16.70 -6.59 -14.54
C GLY A 105 -16.38 -7.40 -13.27
N CYS A 106 -16.16 -8.71 -13.44
CA CYS A 106 -15.79 -9.62 -12.33
C CYS A 106 -14.27 -9.82 -12.17
N LYS A 107 -13.44 -9.21 -13.04
CA LYS A 107 -12.01 -9.44 -13.09
C LYS A 107 -11.27 -8.38 -12.29
N ILE A 108 -10.38 -8.80 -11.38
CA ILE A 108 -9.45 -7.89 -10.70
C ILE A 108 -8.40 -7.41 -11.70
N ILE A 109 -8.29 -6.09 -11.89
CA ILE A 109 -7.38 -5.44 -12.84
C ILE A 109 -6.34 -4.55 -12.15
N GLY A 110 -6.48 -4.28 -10.88
CA GLY A 110 -5.55 -3.54 -10.05
C GLY A 110 -5.89 -3.68 -8.59
N GLY A 111 -4.96 -3.31 -7.74
CA GLY A 111 -5.18 -3.34 -6.31
C GLY A 111 -4.01 -2.79 -5.51
N LEU A 112 -4.28 -2.51 -4.27
CA LEU A 112 -3.28 -2.20 -3.26
C LEU A 112 -3.71 -2.79 -1.92
N TYR A 113 -2.76 -2.93 -1.01
CA TYR A 113 -3.05 -3.25 0.38
C TYR A 113 -2.11 -2.48 1.32
N GLY A 114 -2.51 -2.41 2.56
CA GLY A 114 -1.73 -1.80 3.62
C GLY A 114 -2.29 -2.09 5.00
N VAL A 115 -1.63 -1.52 6.00
CA VAL A 115 -1.97 -1.65 7.41
C VAL A 115 -2.41 -0.29 7.94
N HIS A 116 -3.47 -0.24 8.75
CA HIS A 116 -3.86 1.00 9.42
C HIS A 116 -3.69 0.87 10.93
N ILE A 117 -3.18 1.94 11.53
CA ILE A 117 -2.99 2.06 12.98
C ILE A 117 -3.35 3.49 13.38
N GLY A 118 -4.38 3.63 14.19
CA GLY A 118 -4.94 4.93 14.51
C GLY A 118 -5.37 5.68 13.24
N LYS A 119 -4.83 6.87 13.00
CA LYS A 119 -5.12 7.72 11.83
C LYS A 119 -4.00 7.68 10.76
N CYS A 120 -3.15 6.67 10.80
CA CYS A 120 -2.10 6.42 9.82
C CYS A 120 -2.41 5.16 9.00
N PHE A 121 -2.23 5.25 7.68
CA PHE A 121 -2.28 4.11 6.77
C PHE A 121 -0.88 3.85 6.21
N PHE A 122 -0.36 2.65 6.40
CA PHE A 122 0.92 2.18 5.87
C PHE A 122 0.66 1.44 4.56
N GLY A 123 1.05 2.04 3.44
CA GLY A 123 0.90 1.42 2.12
C GLY A 123 2.01 0.40 1.89
N GLU A 124 1.65 -0.86 1.68
CA GLU A 124 2.60 -1.95 1.54
C GLU A 124 2.97 -2.22 0.08
N SER A 125 1.98 -2.46 -0.75
CA SER A 125 2.20 -2.74 -2.19
C SER A 125 0.99 -2.37 -3.03
N MET A 126 1.25 -2.10 -4.31
CA MET A 126 0.21 -1.84 -5.31
C MET A 126 0.57 -2.49 -6.66
N PHE A 127 -0.42 -2.92 -7.44
CA PHE A 127 -0.23 -3.49 -8.78
C PHE A 127 -1.26 -2.98 -9.78
N SER A 128 -0.88 -2.99 -11.07
CA SER A 128 -1.75 -2.70 -12.19
C SER A 128 -1.65 -3.83 -13.21
N LEU A 129 -2.78 -4.37 -13.63
CA LEU A 129 -2.89 -5.26 -14.79
C LEU A 129 -3.37 -4.48 -16.04
N GLN A 130 -4.06 -3.36 -15.82
CA GLN A 130 -4.40 -2.37 -16.84
C GLN A 130 -3.81 -1.01 -16.47
N ASN A 131 -3.71 -0.11 -17.45
CA ASN A 131 -3.07 1.19 -17.26
C ASN A 131 -3.72 2.01 -16.13
N ASN A 132 -2.89 2.59 -15.27
CA ASN A 132 -3.28 3.44 -14.14
C ASN A 132 -4.15 2.80 -13.05
N THR A 133 -4.52 1.52 -13.11
CA THR A 133 -5.46 0.93 -12.15
C THR A 133 -4.97 0.94 -10.70
N SER A 134 -3.67 0.79 -10.45
CA SER A 134 -3.11 0.99 -9.10
C SER A 134 -3.19 2.44 -8.64
N LYS A 135 -3.01 3.40 -9.55
CA LYS A 135 -3.17 4.82 -9.25
C LYS A 135 -4.62 5.17 -8.93
N PHE A 136 -5.56 4.56 -9.64
CA PHE A 136 -6.99 4.71 -9.34
C PHE A 136 -7.35 4.10 -7.98
N CYS A 137 -6.80 2.94 -7.62
CA CYS A 137 -6.92 2.40 -6.27
C CYS A 137 -6.37 3.36 -5.20
N LEU A 138 -5.24 4.01 -5.48
CA LEU A 138 -4.66 5.00 -4.56
C LEU A 138 -5.55 6.22 -4.41
N LEU A 139 -6.13 6.76 -5.50
CA LEU A 139 -7.09 7.87 -5.43
C LEU A 139 -8.32 7.50 -4.60
N PHE A 140 -8.87 6.31 -4.83
CA PHE A 140 -10.00 5.80 -4.06
C PHE A 140 -9.64 5.65 -2.58
N LEU A 141 -8.46 5.08 -2.27
CA LEU A 141 -7.95 4.97 -0.89
C LEU A 141 -7.84 6.34 -0.22
N ILE A 142 -7.24 7.34 -0.89
CA ILE A 142 -7.05 8.68 -0.31
C ILE A 142 -8.40 9.35 -0.03
N SER A 143 -9.37 9.21 -0.93
CA SER A 143 -10.74 9.70 -0.69
C SER A 143 -11.35 9.05 0.56
N LEU A 144 -11.19 7.73 0.70
CA LEU A 144 -11.66 6.97 1.85
C LEU A 144 -10.96 7.40 3.15
N LEU A 145 -9.63 7.53 3.11
CA LEU A 145 -8.84 7.97 4.26
C LEU A 145 -9.23 9.39 4.71
N LYS A 146 -9.42 10.30 3.76
CA LYS A 146 -9.89 11.67 4.03
C LYS A 146 -11.26 11.67 4.69
N HIS A 147 -12.22 10.90 4.14
CA HIS A 147 -13.57 10.77 4.70
C HIS A 147 -13.56 10.25 6.14
N ASN A 148 -12.64 9.34 6.47
CA ASN A 148 -12.49 8.76 7.80
C ASN A 148 -11.48 9.51 8.70
N SER A 149 -11.13 10.76 8.35
CA SER A 149 -10.26 11.64 9.14
C SER A 149 -8.87 11.04 9.43
N PHE A 150 -8.32 10.28 8.49
CA PHE A 150 -6.92 9.89 8.54
C PHE A 150 -6.02 11.08 8.28
N THR A 151 -4.84 11.11 8.90
CA THR A 151 -3.91 12.23 8.79
C THR A 151 -2.84 12.02 7.74
N LEU A 152 -2.36 10.78 7.60
CA LEU A 152 -1.29 10.49 6.65
C LEU A 152 -1.36 9.07 6.07
N LEU A 153 -0.80 8.93 4.87
CA LEU A 153 -0.44 7.67 4.25
C LEU A 153 1.08 7.59 4.20
N ASP A 154 1.65 6.56 4.80
CA ASP A 154 3.07 6.29 4.84
C ASP A 154 3.44 5.30 3.73
N SER A 155 4.26 5.70 2.77
CA SER A 155 4.76 4.85 1.70
C SER A 155 6.13 4.25 1.98
N GLN A 156 6.65 4.46 3.20
CA GLN A 156 7.90 3.92 3.74
C GLN A 156 9.13 4.40 2.96
N PHE A 157 9.43 3.80 1.82
CA PHE A 157 10.54 4.17 0.97
C PHE A 157 10.14 5.15 -0.14
N PHE A 158 11.15 5.89 -0.64
CA PHE A 158 11.02 6.67 -1.85
C PHE A 158 10.55 5.79 -3.03
N ASN A 159 9.50 6.22 -3.69
CA ASN A 159 8.97 5.54 -4.87
C ASN A 159 8.72 6.54 -6.00
N ARG A 160 9.52 6.43 -7.08
CA ARG A 160 9.39 7.30 -8.26
C ARG A 160 8.00 7.25 -8.90
N HIS A 161 7.32 6.11 -8.82
CA HIS A 161 5.98 5.95 -9.35
C HIS A 161 4.95 6.81 -8.61
N LEU A 162 5.14 7.00 -7.31
CA LEU A 162 4.30 7.85 -6.50
C LEU A 162 4.64 9.34 -6.65
N LEU A 163 5.88 9.71 -6.97
CA LEU A 163 6.28 11.11 -7.23
C LEU A 163 5.45 11.77 -8.33
N SER A 164 5.07 11.02 -9.36
CA SER A 164 4.23 11.55 -10.43
C SER A 164 2.78 11.83 -10.00
N LEU A 165 2.41 11.47 -8.79
CA LEU A 165 1.03 11.51 -8.29
C LEU A 165 0.80 12.54 -7.20
N CYS A 166 1.84 12.94 -6.44
CA CYS A 166 1.65 13.80 -5.27
C CYS A 166 2.93 14.49 -4.81
N ILE A 167 2.74 15.57 -4.09
CA ILE A 167 3.79 16.21 -3.30
C ILE A 167 4.00 15.36 -2.04
N PHE A 168 5.20 14.81 -1.91
CA PHE A 168 5.60 14.08 -0.70
C PHE A 168 6.21 15.03 0.31
N SER A 169 5.91 14.76 1.57
CA SER A 169 6.73 15.26 2.67
C SER A 169 7.72 14.19 3.09
N VAL A 170 8.99 14.58 3.21
CA VAL A 170 10.03 13.69 3.75
C VAL A 170 10.12 13.95 5.24
N VAL A 171 9.79 12.96 6.06
CA VAL A 171 9.96 13.05 7.50
C VAL A 171 11.26 12.36 7.89
N HIS A 172 12.13 13.11 8.60
CA HIS A 172 13.31 12.55 9.23
C HIS A 172 12.91 12.07 10.64
N PHE A 173 12.98 10.79 10.89
CA PHE A 173 12.92 10.30 12.25
C PHE A 173 14.28 10.57 12.92
N LYS A 174 14.35 11.62 13.74
CA LYS A 174 15.44 11.75 14.71
C LYS A 174 15.26 10.60 15.72
N ILE A 175 16.17 9.65 15.70
CA ILE A 175 16.31 8.70 16.80
C ILE A 175 16.92 9.54 17.92
N ASN A 176 16.15 9.90 18.93
CA ASN A 176 16.74 10.29 20.20
C ASN A 176 17.28 8.97 20.79
N PRO A 177 18.60 8.82 20.97
CA PRO A 177 19.11 7.71 21.75
C PRO A 177 18.54 7.85 23.16
N LEU A 178 17.96 6.76 23.67
CA LEU A 178 17.63 6.59 25.09
C LEU A 178 18.90 6.62 25.90
#